data_3093c4f327b24e111583945770bcad0d
#
_entry.id   3093c4f327b24e111583945770bcad0d
#
_cell.length_a   1.000
_cell.length_b   1.000
_cell.length_c   1.000
_cell.angle_alpha   90.00
_cell.angle_beta   90.00
_cell.angle_gamma   90.00
#
_symmetry.space_group_name_H-M   'P 1'
#
loop_
_entity.id
_entity.type
_entity.pdbx_description
1 polymer ?
#
loop_
_entity_poly.entity_id
_entity_poly.type
_entity_poly.pdbx_seq_one_letter_code
_entity_poly.pdbx_strand_id
1 'polypeptide(L)'
;MSLASRRFNYRKSSRPSAFAGFDPILTIAVALLLIMGTLLVYAATRNWYAANGLDPEYYLKRHILNILIGSLLAWGTTVIDYRLIRAYTPLLWILGVIGLTAVLIPGIGAEVNGSKAWIGLPFGFQLQPAELAKISIIVGMSMILSERTHETDAVQHSDVMQALVVAAI
;
A
#
# COMPACT_ATOMS: atom_id res chain seq x y z
N MET A 1 -34.65 40.68 -25.64
CA MET A 1 -33.91 40.40 -24.42
C MET A 1 -32.96 39.21 -24.69
N SER A 2 -31.70 39.52 -24.86
CA SER A 2 -30.62 38.58 -25.28
C SER A 2 -30.18 37.74 -24.09
N LEU A 3 -30.39 36.40 -24.18
CA LEU A 3 -29.79 35.45 -23.25
C LEU A 3 -28.34 35.23 -23.68
N ALA A 4 -27.47 36.03 -23.09
CA ALA A 4 -26.07 35.99 -23.31
C ALA A 4 -25.53 34.61 -22.93
N SER A 5 -24.94 33.94 -23.91
CA SER A 5 -24.17 32.69 -23.85
C SER A 5 -23.18 32.72 -22.67
N ARG A 6 -23.49 32.00 -21.59
CA ARG A 6 -22.48 31.59 -20.62
C ARG A 6 -21.57 30.61 -21.32
N ARG A 7 -20.49 31.10 -21.91
CA ARG A 7 -19.36 30.24 -22.33
C ARG A 7 -18.78 29.63 -21.07
N PHE A 8 -19.11 28.37 -20.82
CA PHE A 8 -18.37 27.56 -19.90
C PHE A 8 -16.94 27.48 -20.45
N ASN A 9 -16.06 28.27 -19.88
CA ASN A 9 -14.64 28.13 -20.09
C ASN A 9 -14.23 26.75 -19.50
N TYR A 10 -14.21 25.74 -20.35
CA TYR A 10 -13.58 24.45 -20.04
C TYR A 10 -12.09 24.76 -19.90
N ARG A 11 -11.68 25.02 -18.66
CA ARG A 11 -10.27 25.17 -18.32
C ARG A 11 -9.62 23.86 -18.76
N LYS A 12 -8.87 23.90 -19.86
CA LYS A 12 -8.00 22.79 -20.27
C LYS A 12 -7.20 22.38 -19.04
N SER A 13 -7.58 21.27 -18.44
CA SER A 13 -6.80 20.61 -17.40
C SER A 13 -5.47 20.29 -18.03
N SER A 14 -4.48 21.12 -17.79
CA SER A 14 -3.08 20.77 -18.06
C SER A 14 -2.84 19.48 -17.30
N ARG A 15 -2.38 18.44 -18.00
CA ARG A 15 -1.98 17.19 -17.35
C ARG A 15 -1.04 17.55 -16.20
N PRO A 16 -1.37 17.21 -14.95
CA PRO A 16 -0.46 17.50 -13.85
C PRO A 16 0.85 16.79 -14.17
N SER A 17 1.97 17.51 -14.05
CA SER A 17 3.29 16.87 -14.11
C SER A 17 3.31 15.75 -13.08
N ALA A 18 4.02 14.65 -13.34
CA ALA A 18 4.11 13.51 -12.43
C ALA A 18 4.55 13.89 -11.00
N PHE A 19 5.07 15.09 -10.81
CA PHE A 19 5.49 15.67 -9.53
C PHE A 19 4.47 16.66 -8.92
N ALA A 20 3.43 17.08 -9.65
CA ALA A 20 2.46 18.08 -9.16
C ALA A 20 1.50 17.52 -8.09
N GLY A 21 1.52 16.21 -7.84
CA GLY A 21 0.70 15.55 -6.82
C GLY A 21 1.43 15.23 -5.51
N PHE A 22 2.73 15.53 -5.40
CA PHE A 22 3.48 15.26 -4.18
C PHE A 22 3.29 16.38 -3.17
N ASP A 23 2.69 16.07 -2.03
CA ASP A 23 2.68 16.97 -0.88
C ASP A 23 4.10 17.02 -0.27
N PRO A 24 4.75 18.19 -0.22
CA PRO A 24 6.12 18.31 0.28
C PRO A 24 6.22 17.95 1.76
N ILE A 25 5.20 18.24 2.56
CA ILE A 25 5.20 17.94 4.00
C ILE A 25 5.16 16.42 4.19
N LEU A 26 4.27 15.73 3.49
CA LEU A 26 4.18 14.27 3.53
C LEU A 26 5.48 13.63 3.05
N THR A 27 6.05 14.13 1.95
CA THR A 27 7.30 13.59 1.39
C THR A 27 8.47 13.74 2.37
N ILE A 28 8.60 14.90 3.02
CA ILE A 28 9.63 15.13 4.04
C ILE A 28 9.41 14.21 5.25
N ALA A 29 8.18 14.07 5.73
CA ALA A 29 7.87 13.19 6.85
C ALA A 29 8.23 11.73 6.55
N VAL A 30 7.89 11.24 5.36
CA VAL A 30 8.26 9.87 4.91
C VAL A 30 9.78 9.74 4.81
N ALA A 31 10.48 10.71 4.23
CA ALA A 31 11.94 10.68 4.12
C ALA A 31 12.62 10.62 5.49
N LEU A 32 12.15 11.42 6.45
CA LEU A 32 12.69 11.40 7.82
C LEU A 32 12.45 10.04 8.51
N LEU A 33 11.26 9.45 8.34
CA LEU A 33 10.95 8.12 8.86
C LEU A 33 11.85 7.03 8.23
N LEU A 34 12.11 7.10 6.92
CA LEU A 34 12.99 6.17 6.23
C LEU A 34 14.44 6.29 6.73
N ILE A 35 14.94 7.51 6.91
CA ILE A 35 16.29 7.75 7.46
C ILE A 35 16.38 7.20 8.88
N MET A 36 15.42 7.53 9.74
CA MET A 36 15.39 7.06 11.12
C MET A 36 15.28 5.53 11.18
N GLY A 37 14.42 4.91 10.37
CA GLY A 37 14.29 3.46 10.28
C GLY A 37 15.60 2.79 9.82
N THR A 38 16.30 3.39 8.86
CA THR A 38 17.59 2.88 8.38
C THR A 38 18.65 2.90 9.49
N LEU A 39 18.72 4.01 10.24
CA LEU A 39 19.64 4.13 11.38
C LEU A 39 19.33 3.10 12.48
N LEU A 40 18.05 2.92 12.79
CA LEU A 40 17.60 1.94 13.79
C LEU A 40 17.93 0.50 13.37
N VAL A 41 17.67 0.12 12.12
CA VAL A 41 18.01 -1.21 11.60
C VAL A 41 19.52 -1.45 11.70
N TYR A 42 20.32 -0.48 11.27
CA TYR A 42 21.78 -0.59 11.35
C TYR A 42 22.27 -0.70 12.80
N ALA A 43 21.79 0.15 13.69
CA ALA A 43 22.17 0.13 15.10
C ALA A 43 21.78 -1.18 15.80
N ALA A 44 20.60 -1.71 15.50
CA ALA A 44 20.10 -2.94 16.12
C ALA A 44 20.83 -4.21 15.65
N THR A 45 21.30 -4.24 14.40
CA THR A 45 21.81 -5.48 13.81
C THR A 45 23.33 -5.56 13.74
N ARG A 46 24.02 -4.43 13.64
CA ARG A 46 25.46 -4.37 13.40
C ARG A 46 26.28 -5.16 14.43
N ASN A 47 26.04 -4.92 15.72
CA ASN A 47 26.87 -5.49 16.78
C ASN A 47 26.68 -7.01 16.88
N TRP A 48 25.45 -7.50 16.71
CA TRP A 48 25.16 -8.92 16.76
C TRP A 48 25.81 -9.67 15.59
N TYR A 49 25.72 -9.12 14.37
CA TYR A 49 26.34 -9.69 13.18
C TYR A 49 27.87 -9.68 13.27
N ALA A 50 28.47 -8.59 13.70
CA ALA A 50 29.91 -8.50 13.91
C ALA A 50 30.42 -9.52 14.93
N ALA A 51 29.72 -9.67 16.06
CA ALA A 51 30.09 -10.63 17.11
C ALA A 51 30.02 -12.09 16.67
N ASN A 52 29.18 -12.41 15.67
CA ASN A 52 29.04 -13.76 15.11
C ASN A 52 29.88 -13.98 13.82
N GLY A 53 30.79 -13.05 13.48
CA GLY A 53 31.64 -13.16 12.29
C GLY A 53 30.90 -13.04 10.96
N LEU A 54 29.67 -12.47 10.97
CA LEU A 54 28.84 -12.24 9.79
C LEU A 54 29.02 -10.80 9.29
N ASP A 55 28.56 -10.52 8.05
CA ASP A 55 28.61 -9.17 7.48
C ASP A 55 27.74 -8.18 8.31
N PRO A 56 28.34 -7.20 9.01
CA PRO A 56 27.60 -6.24 9.85
C PRO A 56 26.62 -5.36 9.07
N GLU A 57 26.81 -5.25 7.76
CA GLU A 57 26.02 -4.42 6.88
C GLU A 57 24.93 -5.19 6.12
N TYR A 58 24.81 -6.50 6.35
CA TYR A 58 23.86 -7.35 5.64
C TYR A 58 22.43 -6.80 5.65
N TYR A 59 21.93 -6.49 6.84
CA TYR A 59 20.56 -5.93 6.96
C TYR A 59 20.44 -4.51 6.44
N LEU A 60 21.49 -3.70 6.55
CA LEU A 60 21.51 -2.35 6.01
C LEU A 60 21.36 -2.37 4.47
N LYS A 61 22.17 -3.19 3.80
CA LYS A 61 22.11 -3.35 2.34
C LYS A 61 20.72 -3.82 1.88
N ARG A 62 20.16 -4.76 2.60
CA ARG A 62 18.83 -5.30 2.32
C ARG A 62 17.73 -4.27 2.58
N HIS A 63 17.85 -3.49 3.63
CA HIS A 63 16.91 -2.41 3.95
C HIS A 63 16.92 -1.31 2.89
N ILE A 64 18.10 -0.89 2.44
CA ILE A 64 18.25 0.07 1.34
C ILE A 64 17.61 -0.46 0.05
N LEU A 65 17.82 -1.73 -0.29
CA LEU A 65 17.17 -2.35 -1.44
C LEU A 65 15.63 -2.32 -1.31
N ASN A 66 15.11 -2.63 -0.15
CA ASN A 66 13.67 -2.56 0.12
C ASN A 66 13.13 -1.12 -0.01
N ILE A 67 13.88 -0.12 0.45
CA ILE A 67 13.52 1.30 0.28
C ILE A 67 13.46 1.66 -1.21
N LEU A 68 14.43 1.23 -2.01
CA LEU A 68 14.44 1.48 -3.45
C LEU A 68 13.23 0.84 -4.14
N ILE A 69 12.95 -0.43 -3.84
CA ILE A 69 11.78 -1.13 -4.39
C ILE A 69 10.48 -0.44 -3.95
N GLY A 70 10.36 -0.13 -2.66
CA GLY A 70 9.19 0.55 -2.11
C GLY A 70 8.97 1.94 -2.71
N SER A 71 10.05 2.71 -2.91
CA SER A 71 9.99 4.04 -3.54
C SER A 71 9.55 3.94 -5.01
N LEU A 72 10.04 2.94 -5.73
CA LEU A 72 9.65 2.68 -7.11
C LEU A 72 8.17 2.29 -7.21
N LEU A 73 7.69 1.44 -6.32
CA LEU A 73 6.27 1.07 -6.24
C LEU A 73 5.40 2.27 -5.85
N ALA A 74 5.82 3.08 -4.87
CA ALA A 74 5.11 4.29 -4.48
C ALA A 74 5.01 5.29 -5.63
N TRP A 75 6.10 5.48 -6.38
CA TRP A 75 6.06 6.31 -7.59
C TRP A 75 5.14 5.71 -8.65
N GLY A 76 5.20 4.40 -8.88
CA GLY A 76 4.32 3.69 -9.81
C GLY A 76 2.84 3.91 -9.51
N THR A 77 2.45 3.88 -8.23
CA THR A 77 1.04 4.11 -7.82
C THR A 77 0.56 5.53 -8.10
N THR A 78 1.46 6.53 -8.18
CA THR A 78 1.06 7.92 -8.52
C THR A 78 0.75 8.09 -10.01
N VAL A 79 1.26 7.20 -10.86
CA VAL A 79 1.05 7.21 -12.32
C VAL A 79 -0.19 6.40 -12.72
N ILE A 80 -0.57 5.42 -11.90
CA ILE A 80 -1.72 4.54 -12.16
C ILE A 80 -3.03 5.31 -11.89
N ASP A 81 -3.97 5.27 -12.85
CA ASP A 81 -5.29 5.83 -12.66
C ASP A 81 -6.06 4.99 -11.61
N TYR A 82 -6.62 5.67 -10.60
CA TYR A 82 -7.43 5.03 -9.55
C TYR A 82 -8.62 4.22 -10.10
N ARG A 83 -9.11 4.54 -11.31
CA ARG A 83 -10.18 3.80 -11.98
C ARG A 83 -9.76 2.37 -12.30
N LEU A 84 -8.47 2.18 -12.62
CA LEU A 84 -7.92 0.85 -12.85
C LEU A 84 -7.90 0.05 -11.56
N ILE A 85 -7.45 0.66 -10.45
CA ILE A 85 -7.44 0.03 -9.13
C ILE A 85 -8.85 -0.40 -8.74
N ARG A 86 -9.84 0.48 -8.96
CA ARG A 86 -11.26 0.18 -8.71
C ARG A 86 -11.75 -1.02 -9.53
N ALA A 87 -11.43 -1.08 -10.82
CA ALA A 87 -11.83 -2.19 -11.69
C ALA A 87 -11.26 -3.54 -11.25
N TYR A 88 -10.04 -3.55 -10.67
CA TYR A 88 -9.37 -4.75 -10.19
C TYR A 88 -9.58 -5.04 -8.70
N THR A 89 -10.39 -4.26 -7.99
CA THR A 89 -10.69 -4.47 -6.55
C THR A 89 -11.16 -5.90 -6.24
N PRO A 90 -12.10 -6.52 -6.98
CA PRO A 90 -12.51 -7.89 -6.68
C PRO A 90 -11.38 -8.89 -6.82
N LEU A 91 -10.51 -8.70 -7.81
CA LEU A 91 -9.34 -9.55 -8.01
C LEU A 91 -8.33 -9.40 -6.88
N LEU A 92 -8.06 -8.17 -6.44
CA LEU A 92 -7.18 -7.90 -5.30
C LEU A 92 -7.72 -8.55 -4.01
N TRP A 93 -9.03 -8.53 -3.83
CA TRP A 93 -9.67 -9.15 -2.67
C TRP A 93 -9.52 -10.68 -2.68
N ILE A 94 -9.77 -11.32 -3.83
CA ILE A 94 -9.57 -12.76 -4.02
C ILE A 94 -8.11 -13.14 -3.77
N LEU A 95 -7.16 -12.39 -4.31
CA LEU A 95 -5.73 -12.61 -4.09
C LEU A 95 -5.33 -12.45 -2.62
N GLY A 96 -5.93 -11.47 -1.91
CA GLY A 96 -5.73 -11.30 -0.47
C GLY A 96 -6.19 -12.51 0.32
N VAL A 97 -7.41 -13.02 0.05
CA VAL A 97 -7.96 -14.20 0.71
C VAL A 97 -7.13 -15.45 0.39
N ILE A 98 -6.77 -15.66 -0.87
CA ILE A 98 -5.90 -16.78 -1.27
C ILE A 98 -4.54 -16.70 -0.57
N GLY A 99 -3.94 -15.52 -0.50
CA GLY A 99 -2.66 -15.31 0.19
C GLY A 99 -2.74 -15.63 1.68
N LEU A 100 -3.79 -15.16 2.36
CA LEU A 100 -4.03 -15.42 3.78
C LEU A 100 -4.24 -16.92 4.05
N THR A 101 -4.99 -17.60 3.19
CA THR A 101 -5.21 -19.05 3.32
C THR A 101 -3.95 -19.87 2.98
N ALA A 102 -3.18 -19.42 1.99
CA ALA A 102 -1.95 -20.09 1.58
C ALA A 102 -0.90 -20.15 2.70
N VAL A 103 -0.80 -19.11 3.53
CA VAL A 103 0.13 -19.08 4.68
C VAL A 103 -0.19 -20.14 5.72
N LEU A 104 -1.46 -20.55 5.85
CA LEU A 104 -1.89 -21.58 6.80
C LEU A 104 -1.50 -22.99 6.35
N ILE A 105 -1.20 -23.19 5.06
CA ILE A 105 -0.83 -24.49 4.50
C ILE A 105 0.58 -24.84 4.97
N PRO A 106 0.77 -26.02 5.59
CA PRO A 106 2.10 -26.51 5.97
C PRO A 106 3.02 -26.58 4.75
N GLY A 107 4.22 -26.01 4.87
CA GLY A 107 5.23 -26.00 3.79
C GLY A 107 5.23 -24.73 2.91
N ILE A 108 4.18 -23.91 2.93
CA ILE A 108 4.14 -22.62 2.22
C ILE A 108 4.48 -21.47 3.17
N GLY A 109 3.87 -21.47 4.35
CA GLY A 109 4.12 -20.46 5.37
C GLY A 109 5.50 -20.62 6.01
N ALA A 110 6.31 -19.55 5.96
CA ALA A 110 7.56 -19.46 6.69
C ALA A 110 7.28 -19.04 8.15
N GLU A 111 7.88 -19.76 9.08
CA GLU A 111 7.80 -19.43 10.50
C GLU A 111 8.90 -18.42 10.86
N VAL A 112 8.48 -17.25 11.32
CA VAL A 112 9.37 -16.18 11.77
C VAL A 112 8.95 -15.78 13.17
N ASN A 113 9.86 -15.88 14.14
CA ASN A 113 9.61 -15.58 15.55
C ASN A 113 8.36 -16.28 16.14
N GLY A 114 8.14 -17.57 15.77
CA GLY A 114 7.00 -18.35 16.26
C GLY A 114 5.67 -18.08 15.57
N SER A 115 5.64 -17.23 14.54
CA SER A 115 4.43 -16.92 13.76
C SER A 115 4.57 -17.35 12.31
N LYS A 116 3.55 -18.03 11.78
CA LYS A 116 3.45 -18.42 10.36
C LYS A 116 2.63 -17.37 9.60
N ALA A 117 3.22 -16.22 9.31
CA ALA A 117 2.54 -15.11 8.65
C ALA A 117 3.22 -14.68 7.34
N TRP A 118 4.29 -15.36 6.95
CA TRP A 118 5.14 -14.94 5.84
C TRP A 118 5.26 -16.06 4.79
N ILE A 119 5.35 -15.67 3.53
CA ILE A 119 5.71 -16.56 2.42
C ILE A 119 7.15 -16.26 2.04
N GLY A 120 8.02 -17.28 2.10
CA GLY A 120 9.40 -17.16 1.67
C GLY A 120 9.50 -17.02 0.15
N LEU A 121 10.16 -15.97 -0.30
CA LEU A 121 10.46 -15.71 -1.71
C LEU A 121 11.94 -16.00 -2.00
N PRO A 122 12.32 -16.22 -3.28
CA PRO A 122 13.72 -16.32 -3.69
C PRO A 122 14.56 -15.16 -3.18
N PHE A 123 15.87 -15.37 -3.05
CA PHE A 123 16.83 -14.38 -2.52
C PHE A 123 16.59 -13.97 -1.07
N GLY A 124 15.81 -14.76 -0.32
CA GLY A 124 15.54 -14.54 1.09
C GLY A 124 14.54 -13.38 1.36
N PHE A 125 13.82 -12.90 0.38
CA PHE A 125 12.69 -12.00 0.59
C PHE A 125 11.55 -12.73 1.28
N GLN A 126 10.72 -11.98 2.00
CA GLN A 126 9.54 -12.49 2.66
C GLN A 126 8.36 -11.59 2.31
N LEU A 127 7.27 -12.20 1.86
CA LEU A 127 6.01 -11.53 1.59
C LEU A 127 5.04 -11.85 2.72
N GLN A 128 4.44 -10.81 3.28
CA GLN A 128 3.35 -10.98 4.24
C GLN A 128 2.01 -10.77 3.52
N PRO A 129 1.19 -11.81 3.31
CA PRO A 129 -0.07 -11.66 2.58
C PRO A 129 -1.06 -10.71 3.27
N ALA A 130 -0.98 -10.57 4.59
CA ALA A 130 -1.80 -9.62 5.34
C ALA A 130 -1.60 -8.15 4.88
N GLU A 131 -0.42 -7.77 4.38
CA GLU A 131 -0.19 -6.43 3.85
C GLU A 131 -0.98 -6.20 2.56
N LEU A 132 -1.06 -7.20 1.69
CA LEU A 132 -1.88 -7.14 0.47
C LEU A 132 -3.38 -7.15 0.80
N ALA A 133 -3.78 -7.95 1.78
CA ALA A 133 -5.17 -8.01 2.24
C ALA A 133 -5.64 -6.65 2.80
N LYS A 134 -4.81 -5.94 3.57
CA LYS A 134 -5.12 -4.59 4.06
C LYS A 134 -5.43 -3.62 2.92
N ILE A 135 -4.60 -3.63 1.86
CA ILE A 135 -4.82 -2.78 0.68
C ILE A 135 -6.16 -3.12 0.02
N SER A 136 -6.45 -4.42 -0.15
CA SER A 136 -7.71 -4.89 -0.74
C SER A 136 -8.94 -4.43 0.06
N ILE A 137 -8.87 -4.50 1.39
CA ILE A 137 -9.93 -4.06 2.29
C ILE A 137 -10.14 -2.55 2.17
N ILE A 138 -9.07 -1.75 2.22
CA ILE A 138 -9.16 -0.28 2.11
C ILE A 138 -9.81 0.13 0.79
N VAL A 139 -9.37 -0.47 -0.32
CA VAL A 139 -9.90 -0.17 -1.65
C VAL A 139 -11.35 -0.64 -1.78
N GLY A 140 -11.68 -1.82 -1.26
CA GLY A 140 -13.04 -2.36 -1.25
C GLY A 140 -14.02 -1.49 -0.45
N MET A 141 -13.63 -1.07 0.76
CA MET A 141 -14.42 -0.14 1.58
C MET A 141 -14.64 1.20 0.86
N SER A 142 -13.59 1.76 0.27
CA SER A 142 -13.66 3.02 -0.47
C SER A 142 -14.61 2.92 -1.67
N MET A 143 -14.64 1.77 -2.35
CA MET A 143 -15.53 1.52 -3.47
C MET A 143 -16.98 1.50 -3.01
N ILE A 144 -17.32 0.74 -1.97
CA ILE A 144 -18.69 0.64 -1.43
C ILE A 144 -19.20 2.02 -1.02
N LEU A 145 -18.40 2.78 -0.26
CA LEU A 145 -18.79 4.11 0.21
C LEU A 145 -18.96 5.10 -0.95
N SER A 146 -18.08 5.05 -1.96
CA SER A 146 -18.15 5.93 -3.13
C SER A 146 -19.36 5.68 -4.01
N GLU A 147 -19.76 4.42 -4.22
CA GLU A 147 -20.93 4.08 -5.05
C GLU A 147 -22.23 4.56 -4.38
N ARG A 148 -22.35 4.37 -3.08
CA ARG A 148 -23.55 4.76 -2.33
C ARG A 148 -23.70 6.29 -2.19
N THR A 149 -22.61 7.01 -2.06
CA THR A 149 -22.65 8.48 -2.01
C THR A 149 -23.13 9.10 -3.33
N HIS A 150 -22.97 8.40 -4.45
CA HIS A 150 -23.50 8.84 -5.74
C HIS A 150 -25.01 8.60 -5.90
N GLU A 151 -25.59 7.66 -5.18
CA GLU A 151 -27.04 7.34 -5.27
C GLU A 151 -27.88 8.14 -4.26
N THR A 152 -27.30 8.47 -3.11
CA THR A 152 -27.98 9.20 -2.04
C THR A 152 -27.01 10.26 -1.52
N ASP A 153 -27.37 11.53 -1.58
CA ASP A 153 -26.49 12.68 -1.18
C ASP A 153 -25.86 12.60 0.23
N ALA A 154 -26.05 11.49 0.95
CA ALA A 154 -25.46 11.25 2.27
C ALA A 154 -25.14 9.76 2.48
N VAL A 155 -24.03 9.47 3.15
CA VAL A 155 -23.65 8.13 3.61
C VAL A 155 -24.63 7.69 4.71
N GLN A 156 -25.29 6.55 4.51
CA GLN A 156 -26.21 5.98 5.48
C GLN A 156 -25.48 5.04 6.47
N HIS A 157 -26.05 4.85 7.65
CA HIS A 157 -25.50 3.90 8.64
C HIS A 157 -25.35 2.46 8.09
N SER A 158 -26.26 2.05 7.20
CA SER A 158 -26.19 0.75 6.51
C SER A 158 -24.92 0.59 5.66
N ASP A 159 -24.48 1.66 5.01
CA ASP A 159 -23.30 1.63 4.14
C ASP A 159 -22.00 1.51 4.96
N VAL A 160 -21.97 2.20 6.09
CA VAL A 160 -20.88 2.07 7.07
C VAL A 160 -20.82 0.66 7.62
N MET A 161 -21.98 0.07 7.98
CA MET A 161 -22.02 -1.30 8.47
C MET A 161 -21.55 -2.32 7.42
N GLN A 162 -21.94 -2.16 6.15
CA GLN A 162 -21.46 -3.03 5.07
C GLN A 162 -19.95 -2.90 4.88
N ALA A 163 -19.42 -1.69 4.91
CA ALA A 163 -17.98 -1.45 4.82
C ALA A 163 -17.23 -2.10 6.01
N LEU A 164 -17.77 -2.01 7.22
CA LEU A 164 -17.20 -2.66 8.41
C LEU A 164 -17.25 -4.19 8.32
N VAL A 165 -18.32 -4.78 7.77
CA VAL A 165 -18.40 -6.22 7.53
C VAL A 165 -17.29 -6.67 6.57
N VAL A 166 -17.03 -5.93 5.49
CA VAL A 166 -15.93 -6.22 4.56
C VAL A 166 -14.56 -6.10 5.24
N ALA A 167 -14.42 -5.21 6.21
CA ALA A 167 -13.18 -5.04 6.97
C ALA A 167 -12.96 -6.14 8.03
N ALA A 168 -14.04 -6.81 8.47
CA ALA A 168 -14.00 -7.83 9.52
C ALA A 168 -13.71 -9.25 9.00
N ILE A 169 -13.79 -9.46 7.69
CA ILE A 169 -13.47 -10.73 7.02
C ILE A 169 -11.99 -10.78 6.67
#